data_289dd8ffc6d5b24f4374fc438ac2a70e
#
_entry.id   289dd8ffc6d5b24f4374fc438ac2a70e
#
_cell.length_a   1.000
_cell.length_b   1.000
_cell.length_c   1.000
_cell.angle_alpha   90.00
_cell.angle_beta   90.00
_cell.angle_gamma   90.00
#
_symmetry.space_group_name_H-M   'P 1'
#
loop_
_entity.id
_entity.type
_entity.pdbx_description
1 polymer ?
#
loop_
_entity_poly.entity_id
_entity_poly.type
_entity_poly.pdbx_seq_one_letter_code
_entity_poly.pdbx_strand_id
1 'polypeptide(L)'
;MSTVCRIGVKYIAEKMDEQQQRLDQALTASVQANPKAGMQGQPLPYQLRSDAFVTGIILICFVLFSYSLKNGKKYVLQRIKALFQYKERFSLFDDATTSSNRYVFTLTIICCVLSGLYIYEYISETDFMLIRSVSNGLMLGIYIGMSLFYISFKWMAYQFVNWIFFDKERNNYWIQTYFDLVSGISFLLFPVMLLIIYFNLGIQTSKVLIVFLLLFAKILLFYKSIRNFFKHVYGFLHFILYFCALEIIPLILFWKGITYINNILVLKI
;
A
#
# COMPACT_ATOMS: atom_id res chain seq x y z
N MET A 1 73.75 56.25 -11.50
CA MET A 1 72.43 55.84 -11.98
C MET A 1 72.06 54.39 -11.63
N SER A 2 72.92 53.63 -10.92
CA SER A 2 72.69 52.18 -10.60
C SER A 2 72.10 51.87 -9.24
N THR A 3 72.06 52.77 -8.27
CA THR A 3 71.60 52.55 -6.92
C THR A 3 70.06 52.73 -6.78
N VAL A 4 69.43 53.63 -7.47
CA VAL A 4 67.98 53.86 -7.45
C VAL A 4 67.20 52.71 -8.09
N CYS A 5 67.75 52.10 -9.13
CA CYS A 5 67.13 50.94 -9.77
C CYS A 5 67.16 49.68 -8.88
N ARG A 6 68.21 49.48 -8.05
CA ARG A 6 68.33 48.39 -7.14
C ARG A 6 67.37 48.45 -5.95
N ILE A 7 67.06 49.69 -5.49
CA ILE A 7 66.09 49.87 -4.39
C ILE A 7 64.67 49.62 -4.87
N GLY A 8 64.36 50.07 -6.10
CA GLY A 8 63.06 49.79 -6.67
C GLY A 8 62.77 48.31 -6.90
N VAL A 9 63.77 47.52 -7.35
CA VAL A 9 63.60 46.09 -7.57
C VAL A 9 63.49 45.31 -6.24
N LYS A 10 64.23 45.71 -5.20
CA LYS A 10 64.08 45.13 -3.86
C LYS A 10 62.68 45.41 -3.27
N TYR A 11 62.19 46.61 -3.38
CA TYR A 11 60.85 46.97 -2.89
C TYR A 11 59.71 46.20 -3.61
N ILE A 12 59.86 46.00 -4.92
CA ILE A 12 58.87 45.20 -5.69
C ILE A 12 58.96 43.72 -5.31
N ALA A 13 60.17 43.18 -5.15
CA ALA A 13 60.35 41.79 -4.69
C ALA A 13 59.76 41.53 -3.30
N GLU A 14 59.98 42.47 -2.36
CA GLU A 14 59.47 42.38 -0.96
C GLU A 14 57.93 42.48 -0.97
N LYS A 15 57.33 43.35 -1.82
CA LYS A 15 55.87 43.40 -1.96
C LYS A 15 55.28 42.18 -2.65
N MET A 16 55.97 41.56 -3.57
CA MET A 16 55.55 40.29 -4.19
C MET A 16 55.60 39.16 -3.17
N ASP A 17 56.65 39.07 -2.35
CA ASP A 17 56.75 38.08 -1.30
C ASP A 17 55.65 38.27 -0.22
N GLU A 18 55.38 39.48 0.19
CA GLU A 18 54.24 39.78 1.08
C GLU A 18 52.88 39.38 0.51
N GLN A 19 52.66 39.66 -0.77
CA GLN A 19 51.43 39.21 -1.45
C GLN A 19 51.33 37.71 -1.57
N GLN A 20 52.44 37.05 -1.85
CA GLN A 20 52.50 35.56 -1.93
C GLN A 20 52.22 34.93 -0.57
N GLN A 21 52.83 35.47 0.52
CA GLN A 21 52.56 35.01 1.86
C GLN A 21 51.11 35.22 2.30
N ARG A 22 50.46 36.34 1.94
CA ARG A 22 49.02 36.58 2.20
C ARG A 22 48.15 35.64 1.42
N LEU A 23 48.49 35.30 0.18
CA LEU A 23 47.79 34.31 -0.62
C LEU A 23 47.90 32.89 -0.04
N ASP A 24 49.12 32.50 0.38
CA ASP A 24 49.34 31.21 1.00
C ASP A 24 48.64 31.08 2.40
N GLN A 25 48.62 32.19 3.17
CA GLN A 25 47.85 32.25 4.42
C GLN A 25 46.33 32.20 4.19
N ALA A 26 45.84 32.86 3.15
CA ALA A 26 44.43 32.79 2.78
C ALA A 26 44.02 31.42 2.26
N LEU A 27 44.90 30.78 1.47
CA LEU A 27 44.71 29.40 1.00
C LEU A 27 44.71 28.39 2.16
N THR A 28 45.70 28.48 3.05
CA THR A 28 45.79 27.59 4.21
C THR A 28 44.63 27.81 5.18
N ALA A 29 44.21 29.07 5.40
CA ALA A 29 43.02 29.38 6.20
C ALA A 29 41.72 28.85 5.56
N SER A 30 41.59 28.93 4.23
CA SER A 30 40.42 28.36 3.53
C SER A 30 40.42 26.84 3.54
N VAL A 31 41.58 26.19 3.49
CA VAL A 31 41.72 24.74 3.61
C VAL A 31 41.47 24.27 5.04
N GLN A 32 41.95 25.02 6.05
CA GLN A 32 41.71 24.69 7.48
C GLN A 32 40.28 25.01 7.93
N ALA A 33 39.64 26.05 7.38
CA ALA A 33 38.25 26.41 7.75
C ALA A 33 37.24 25.39 7.25
N ASN A 34 37.58 24.49 6.32
CA ASN A 34 36.64 23.54 5.78
C ASN A 34 37.23 22.17 5.39
N PRO A 35 37.84 21.41 6.35
CA PRO A 35 38.35 20.09 6.08
C PRO A 35 37.23 19.04 5.84
N LYS A 36 35.95 19.42 5.94
CA LYS A 36 34.79 18.53 5.82
C LYS A 36 33.58 19.15 5.11
N ALA A 37 33.76 20.22 4.36
CA ALA A 37 32.66 20.74 3.55
C ALA A 37 32.57 19.98 2.22
N GLY A 38 32.49 18.66 2.28
CA GLY A 38 31.66 17.96 1.32
C GLY A 38 30.24 18.51 1.53
N MET A 39 29.50 18.83 0.48
CA MET A 39 28.07 19.11 0.57
C MET A 39 27.47 18.05 1.49
N GLN A 40 26.87 18.47 2.61
CA GLN A 40 26.05 17.56 3.40
C GLN A 40 24.96 17.08 2.46
N GLY A 41 25.07 15.82 2.02
CA GLY A 41 24.05 15.21 1.19
C GLY A 41 22.72 15.35 1.91
N GLN A 42 21.75 15.98 1.29
CA GLN A 42 20.40 15.94 1.82
C GLN A 42 20.01 14.46 1.91
N PRO A 43 19.50 13.99 3.06
CA PRO A 43 19.02 12.62 3.17
C PRO A 43 17.97 12.41 2.08
N LEU A 44 18.23 11.44 1.21
CA LEU A 44 17.28 11.05 0.17
C LEU A 44 15.92 10.78 0.83
N PRO A 45 14.82 11.29 0.25
CA PRO A 45 13.50 10.97 0.76
C PRO A 45 13.34 9.44 0.80
N TYR A 46 12.75 8.95 1.89
CA TYR A 46 12.49 7.52 2.04
C TYR A 46 11.68 7.00 0.85
N GLN A 47 12.18 5.98 0.19
CA GLN A 47 11.49 5.33 -0.94
C GLN A 47 11.23 3.88 -0.59
N LEU A 48 9.96 3.45 -0.66
CA LEU A 48 9.56 2.07 -0.39
C LEU A 48 10.33 1.04 -1.22
N ARG A 49 10.64 1.38 -2.47
CA ARG A 49 11.39 0.49 -3.38
C ARG A 49 12.80 0.16 -2.91
N SER A 50 13.39 1.01 -2.07
CA SER A 50 14.74 0.84 -1.53
C SER A 50 14.77 0.05 -0.22
N ASP A 51 13.60 -0.20 0.37
CA ASP A 51 13.48 -0.94 1.62
C ASP A 51 13.50 -2.45 1.34
N ALA A 52 14.53 -3.12 1.83
CA ALA A 52 14.69 -4.57 1.69
C ALA A 52 13.55 -5.35 2.34
N PHE A 53 12.96 -4.82 3.41
CA PHE A 53 11.84 -5.46 4.11
C PHE A 53 10.58 -5.45 3.27
N VAL A 54 10.24 -4.32 2.65
CA VAL A 54 9.09 -4.19 1.74
C VAL A 54 9.26 -5.10 0.52
N THR A 55 10.46 -5.08 -0.08
CA THR A 55 10.78 -5.94 -1.23
C THR A 55 10.66 -7.43 -0.87
N GLY A 56 11.10 -7.82 0.33
CA GLY A 56 10.95 -9.18 0.85
C GLY A 56 9.49 -9.60 0.97
N ILE A 57 8.62 -8.74 1.50
CA ILE A 57 7.18 -9.00 1.61
C ILE A 57 6.54 -9.17 0.22
N ILE A 58 6.87 -8.30 -0.73
CA ILE A 58 6.35 -8.38 -2.11
C ILE A 58 6.80 -9.70 -2.76
N LEU A 59 8.04 -10.11 -2.54
CA LEU A 59 8.57 -11.38 -3.07
C LEU A 59 7.84 -12.58 -2.46
N ILE A 60 7.59 -12.58 -1.15
CA ILE A 60 6.77 -13.60 -0.49
C ILE A 60 5.35 -13.62 -1.09
N CYS A 61 4.73 -12.47 -1.25
CA CYS A 61 3.41 -12.37 -1.90
C CYS A 61 3.45 -12.92 -3.34
N PHE A 62 4.52 -12.65 -4.10
CA PHE A 62 4.69 -13.18 -5.45
C PHE A 62 4.79 -14.70 -5.48
N VAL A 63 5.56 -15.30 -4.56
CA VAL A 63 5.68 -16.76 -4.44
C VAL A 63 4.34 -17.39 -4.07
N LEU A 64 3.62 -16.82 -3.08
CA LEU A 64 2.30 -17.30 -2.68
C LEU A 64 1.27 -17.16 -3.82
N PHE A 65 1.34 -16.05 -4.56
CA PHE A 65 0.49 -15.81 -5.72
C PHE A 65 0.76 -16.82 -6.85
N SER A 66 2.04 -17.06 -7.16
CA SER A 66 2.46 -18.08 -8.15
C SER A 66 2.05 -19.49 -7.73
N TYR A 67 2.19 -19.82 -6.44
CA TYR A 67 1.73 -21.11 -5.90
C TYR A 67 0.21 -21.27 -6.05
N SER A 68 -0.56 -20.22 -5.71
CA SER A 68 -2.01 -20.22 -5.88
C SER A 68 -2.44 -20.37 -7.34
N LEU A 69 -1.72 -19.72 -8.27
CA LEU A 69 -1.96 -19.84 -9.70
C LEU A 69 -1.60 -21.23 -10.23
N LYS A 70 -0.44 -21.77 -9.87
CA LYS A 70 0.02 -23.08 -10.37
C LYS A 70 -0.97 -24.19 -10.03
N ASN A 71 -1.38 -24.25 -8.77
CA ASN A 71 -2.21 -25.35 -8.26
C ASN A 71 -3.72 -25.06 -8.37
N GLY A 72 -4.12 -23.78 -8.37
CA GLY A 72 -5.51 -23.33 -8.39
C GLY A 72 -5.96 -22.69 -9.69
N LYS A 73 -5.15 -22.67 -10.78
CA LYS A 73 -5.46 -21.94 -12.02
C LYS A 73 -6.85 -22.24 -12.58
N LYS A 74 -7.20 -23.51 -12.69
CA LYS A 74 -8.49 -23.95 -13.23
C LYS A 74 -9.64 -23.44 -12.35
N TYR A 75 -9.47 -23.56 -11.04
CA TYR A 75 -10.44 -23.14 -10.04
C TYR A 75 -10.57 -21.61 -9.99
N VAL A 76 -9.47 -20.89 -9.90
CA VAL A 76 -9.46 -19.43 -9.84
C VAL A 76 -10.05 -18.82 -11.12
N LEU A 77 -9.67 -19.30 -12.29
CA LEU A 77 -10.25 -18.89 -13.57
C LEU A 77 -11.75 -19.19 -13.66
N GLN A 78 -12.16 -20.35 -13.18
CA GLN A 78 -13.58 -20.73 -13.12
C GLN A 78 -14.38 -19.81 -12.20
N ARG A 79 -13.81 -19.44 -11.03
CA ARG A 79 -14.44 -18.50 -10.09
C ARG A 79 -14.48 -17.07 -10.63
N ILE A 80 -13.40 -16.59 -11.23
CA ILE A 80 -13.39 -15.27 -11.91
C ILE A 80 -14.43 -15.26 -13.03
N LYS A 81 -14.49 -16.33 -13.84
CA LYS A 81 -15.49 -16.47 -14.89
C LYS A 81 -16.91 -16.49 -14.31
N ALA A 82 -17.13 -17.16 -13.17
CA ALA A 82 -18.41 -17.20 -12.47
C ALA A 82 -18.81 -15.81 -11.89
N LEU A 83 -17.83 -14.93 -11.58
CA LEU A 83 -18.15 -13.55 -11.21
C LEU A 83 -18.85 -12.78 -12.33
N PHE A 84 -18.52 -13.08 -13.59
CA PHE A 84 -19.08 -12.42 -14.78
C PHE A 84 -20.22 -13.22 -15.45
N GLN A 85 -20.31 -14.53 -15.21
CA GLN A 85 -21.34 -15.36 -15.86
C GLN A 85 -22.71 -15.26 -15.17
N TYR A 86 -23.76 -15.19 -16.02
CA TYR A 86 -25.18 -15.08 -15.63
C TYR A 86 -25.75 -16.37 -15.02
N LYS A 87 -25.25 -17.56 -15.44
CA LYS A 87 -25.89 -18.84 -15.11
C LYS A 87 -25.06 -19.62 -14.09
N GLU A 88 -25.44 -19.51 -12.82
CA GLU A 88 -24.94 -20.40 -11.78
C GLU A 88 -25.67 -21.74 -11.83
N ARG A 89 -25.00 -22.79 -12.29
CA ARG A 89 -25.44 -24.15 -12.05
C ARG A 89 -25.07 -24.52 -10.61
N PHE A 90 -26.05 -24.63 -9.77
CA PHE A 90 -25.93 -25.09 -8.37
C PHE A 90 -25.22 -26.44 -8.22
N SER A 91 -25.13 -27.22 -9.28
CA SER A 91 -24.66 -28.62 -9.28
C SER A 91 -23.14 -28.80 -9.35
N LEU A 92 -22.32 -27.74 -9.45
CA LEU A 92 -20.86 -27.85 -9.56
C LEU A 92 -20.12 -27.63 -8.23
N PHE A 93 -20.86 -27.45 -7.13
CA PHE A 93 -20.31 -27.04 -5.84
C PHE A 93 -19.93 -28.18 -4.90
N ASP A 94 -20.36 -29.40 -5.14
CA ASP A 94 -20.24 -30.48 -4.16
C ASP A 94 -18.88 -31.20 -4.13
N ASP A 95 -18.14 -31.22 -5.25
CA ASP A 95 -16.94 -32.06 -5.34
C ASP A 95 -15.59 -31.37 -5.12
N ALA A 96 -15.56 -30.03 -4.91
CA ALA A 96 -14.30 -29.28 -4.86
C ALA A 96 -14.03 -28.51 -3.56
N THR A 97 -14.76 -28.76 -2.50
CA THR A 97 -14.91 -27.83 -1.38
C THR A 97 -13.68 -27.64 -0.50
N THR A 98 -12.86 -28.65 -0.25
CA THR A 98 -11.79 -28.53 0.77
C THR A 98 -10.48 -27.98 0.22
N SER A 99 -10.06 -28.38 -0.97
CA SER A 99 -8.83 -27.90 -1.63
C SER A 99 -8.96 -26.46 -2.12
N SER A 100 -10.14 -26.09 -2.52
CA SER A 100 -10.56 -24.80 -3.08
C SER A 100 -10.47 -23.66 -2.06
N ASN A 101 -10.90 -23.87 -0.81
CA ASN A 101 -10.90 -22.85 0.22
C ASN A 101 -9.49 -22.37 0.61
N ARG A 102 -8.49 -23.23 0.50
CA ARG A 102 -7.09 -22.86 0.80
C ARG A 102 -6.57 -21.77 -0.13
N TYR A 103 -6.85 -21.84 -1.43
CA TYR A 103 -6.40 -20.84 -2.41
C TYR A 103 -7.12 -19.51 -2.22
N VAL A 104 -8.43 -19.54 -1.96
CA VAL A 104 -9.21 -18.33 -1.67
C VAL A 104 -8.68 -17.65 -0.41
N PHE A 105 -8.40 -18.41 0.64
CA PHE A 105 -7.83 -17.89 1.89
C PHE A 105 -6.45 -17.27 1.66
N THR A 106 -5.55 -17.95 0.93
CA THR A 106 -4.22 -17.43 0.60
C THR A 106 -4.32 -16.11 -0.18
N LEU A 107 -5.19 -16.04 -1.20
CA LEU A 107 -5.40 -14.82 -1.98
C LEU A 107 -6.00 -13.68 -1.15
N THR A 108 -6.88 -14.01 -0.19
CA THR A 108 -7.43 -13.02 0.75
C THR A 108 -6.34 -12.44 1.65
N ILE A 109 -5.41 -13.28 2.14
CA ILE A 109 -4.25 -12.80 2.91
C ILE A 109 -3.37 -11.89 2.05
N ILE A 110 -3.07 -12.27 0.80
CA ILE A 110 -2.31 -11.43 -0.13
C ILE A 110 -3.01 -10.08 -0.32
N CYS A 111 -4.34 -10.07 -0.49
CA CYS A 111 -5.11 -8.83 -0.59
C CYS A 111 -4.93 -7.93 0.65
N CYS A 112 -4.96 -8.51 1.86
CA CYS A 112 -4.75 -7.76 3.10
C CYS A 112 -3.33 -7.18 3.20
N VAL A 113 -2.32 -7.95 2.82
CA VAL A 113 -0.92 -7.50 2.85
C VAL A 113 -0.70 -6.37 1.84
N LEU A 114 -1.19 -6.51 0.62
CA LEU A 114 -1.07 -5.49 -0.42
C LEU A 114 -1.82 -4.21 -0.06
N SER A 115 -3.02 -4.32 0.54
CA SER A 115 -3.75 -3.13 1.00
C SER A 115 -3.05 -2.44 2.16
N GLY A 116 -2.43 -3.19 3.09
CA GLY A 116 -1.60 -2.63 4.15
C GLY A 116 -0.36 -1.93 3.63
N LEU A 117 0.31 -2.50 2.62
CA LEU A 117 1.43 -1.86 1.91
C LEU A 117 1.03 -0.56 1.23
N TYR A 118 -0.14 -0.52 0.57
CA TYR A 118 -0.65 0.70 -0.04
C TYR A 118 -0.92 1.80 0.98
N ILE A 119 -1.55 1.45 2.11
CA ILE A 119 -1.83 2.41 3.18
C ILE A 119 -0.51 2.98 3.73
N TYR A 120 0.49 2.12 3.93
CA TYR A 120 1.81 2.53 4.38
C TYR A 120 2.48 3.50 3.40
N GLU A 121 2.46 3.19 2.10
CA GLU A 121 3.00 4.06 1.05
C GLU A 121 2.28 5.42 1.03
N TYR A 122 0.95 5.39 1.04
CA TYR A 122 0.13 6.60 1.02
C TYR A 122 0.45 7.53 2.20
N ILE A 123 0.60 6.98 3.40
CA ILE A 123 0.91 7.75 4.60
C ILE A 123 2.36 8.22 4.57
N SER A 124 3.28 7.40 4.04
CA SER A 124 4.70 7.77 3.92
C SER A 124 4.93 8.99 3.02
N GLU A 125 4.12 9.14 1.98
CA GLU A 125 4.18 10.31 1.10
C GLU A 125 3.42 11.53 1.65
N THR A 126 2.42 11.31 2.53
CA THR A 126 1.58 12.39 3.06
C THR A 126 2.14 12.97 4.36
N ASP A 127 2.61 12.11 5.28
CA ASP A 127 3.06 12.48 6.63
C ASP A 127 4.49 12.00 6.89
N PHE A 128 5.46 12.71 6.36
CA PHE A 128 6.90 12.39 6.51
C PHE A 128 7.39 12.33 7.97
N MET A 129 6.76 13.10 8.87
CA MET A 129 7.12 13.16 10.29
C MET A 129 6.88 11.81 11.01
N LEU A 130 5.81 11.09 10.65
CA LEU A 130 5.46 9.79 11.25
C LEU A 130 6.52 8.71 11.00
N ILE A 131 7.11 8.70 9.81
CA ILE A 131 8.07 7.65 9.40
C ILE A 131 9.41 7.83 10.10
N ARG A 132 9.78 9.05 10.42
CA ARG A 132 11.07 9.34 11.07
C ARG A 132 11.10 8.92 12.53
N SER A 133 9.95 8.78 13.16
CA SER A 133 9.80 8.58 14.60
C SER A 133 9.51 7.13 15.00
N VAL A 134 8.93 6.33 14.10
CA VAL A 134 8.55 4.94 14.38
C VAL A 134 9.30 3.99 13.45
N SER A 135 9.66 2.80 13.94
CA SER A 135 10.26 1.75 13.10
C SER A 135 9.34 1.39 11.93
N ASN A 136 9.87 1.47 10.70
CA ASN A 136 9.15 1.20 9.45
C ASN A 136 8.42 -0.16 9.46
N GLY A 137 9.08 -1.20 9.98
CA GLY A 137 8.49 -2.54 10.08
C GLY A 137 7.30 -2.62 11.03
N LEU A 138 7.31 -1.86 12.12
CA LEU A 138 6.21 -1.79 13.08
C LEU A 138 4.98 -1.11 12.45
N MET A 139 5.17 0.03 11.78
CA MET A 139 4.09 0.73 11.09
C MET A 139 3.44 -0.14 10.01
N LEU A 140 4.27 -0.79 9.18
CA LEU A 140 3.77 -1.70 8.16
C LEU A 140 2.97 -2.85 8.78
N GLY A 141 3.47 -3.46 9.87
CA GLY A 141 2.77 -4.50 10.61
C GLY A 141 1.39 -4.05 11.11
N ILE A 142 1.29 -2.82 11.63
CA ILE A 142 0.02 -2.23 12.10
C ILE A 142 -0.98 -2.10 10.93
N TYR A 143 -0.57 -1.59 9.77
CA TYR A 143 -1.49 -1.41 8.64
C TYR A 143 -1.93 -2.74 8.01
N ILE A 144 -1.04 -3.73 7.95
CA ILE A 144 -1.40 -5.09 7.53
C ILE A 144 -2.39 -5.69 8.56
N GLY A 145 -2.12 -5.54 9.85
CA GLY A 145 -3.00 -5.99 10.92
C GLY A 145 -4.39 -5.34 10.85
N MET A 146 -4.45 -4.03 10.59
CA MET A 146 -5.72 -3.32 10.39
C MET A 146 -6.48 -3.82 9.18
N SER A 147 -5.81 -4.11 8.07
CA SER A 147 -6.45 -4.67 6.86
C SER A 147 -7.02 -6.06 7.12
N LEU A 148 -6.29 -6.90 7.86
CA LEU A 148 -6.78 -8.22 8.31
C LEU A 148 -7.99 -8.08 9.25
N PHE A 149 -7.91 -7.15 10.20
CA PHE A 149 -9.01 -6.87 11.12
C PHE A 149 -10.26 -6.40 10.37
N TYR A 150 -10.10 -5.53 9.37
CA TYR A 150 -11.21 -5.05 8.55
C TYR A 150 -11.94 -6.18 7.82
N ILE A 151 -11.23 -7.10 7.17
CA ILE A 151 -11.84 -8.24 6.47
C ILE A 151 -12.49 -9.20 7.47
N SER A 152 -11.84 -9.47 8.61
CA SER A 152 -12.39 -10.31 9.66
C SER A 152 -13.66 -9.72 10.28
N PHE A 153 -13.67 -8.42 10.55
CA PHE A 153 -14.83 -7.68 11.03
C PHE A 153 -15.99 -7.74 10.03
N LYS A 154 -15.72 -7.54 8.76
CA LYS A 154 -16.74 -7.66 7.72
C LYS A 154 -17.31 -9.07 7.62
N TRP A 155 -16.47 -10.08 7.67
CA TRP A 155 -16.93 -11.46 7.68
C TRP A 155 -17.86 -11.73 8.86
N MET A 156 -17.49 -11.29 10.07
CA MET A 156 -18.31 -11.45 11.27
C MET A 156 -19.63 -10.67 11.15
N ALA A 157 -19.60 -9.45 10.64
CA ALA A 157 -20.81 -8.64 10.41
C ALA A 157 -21.77 -9.28 9.41
N TYR A 158 -21.26 -9.82 8.30
CA TYR A 158 -22.08 -10.57 7.33
C TYR A 158 -22.65 -11.84 7.96
N GLN A 159 -21.84 -12.59 8.71
CA GLN A 159 -22.29 -13.78 9.39
C GLN A 159 -23.44 -13.48 10.36
N PHE A 160 -23.30 -12.42 11.16
CA PHE A 160 -24.29 -12.00 12.15
C PHE A 160 -25.61 -11.57 11.49
N VAL A 161 -25.54 -10.67 10.51
CA VAL A 161 -26.74 -10.16 9.85
C VAL A 161 -27.45 -11.24 9.04
N ASN A 162 -26.69 -12.05 8.31
CA ASN A 162 -27.27 -13.14 7.53
C ASN A 162 -27.89 -14.22 8.40
N TRP A 163 -27.33 -14.48 9.58
CA TRP A 163 -27.90 -15.44 10.54
C TRP A 163 -29.29 -15.01 11.02
N ILE A 164 -29.52 -13.71 11.15
CA ILE A 164 -30.84 -13.18 11.60
C ILE A 164 -31.86 -13.22 10.47
N PHE A 165 -31.45 -12.89 9.22
CA PHE A 165 -32.38 -12.61 8.13
C PHE A 165 -32.49 -13.70 7.07
N PHE A 166 -31.55 -14.65 7.01
CA PHE A 166 -31.46 -15.62 5.92
C PHE A 166 -31.23 -17.05 6.40
N ASP A 167 -31.63 -18.01 5.55
CA ASP A 167 -31.36 -19.43 5.77
C ASP A 167 -29.86 -19.72 5.68
N LYS A 168 -29.41 -20.77 6.38
CA LYS A 168 -28.01 -21.19 6.48
C LYS A 168 -27.36 -21.45 5.13
N GLU A 169 -28.07 -22.03 4.17
CA GLU A 169 -27.54 -22.30 2.83
C GLU A 169 -27.25 -21.01 2.07
N ARG A 170 -28.15 -20.04 2.11
CA ARG A 170 -28.02 -18.73 1.47
C ARG A 170 -26.92 -17.89 2.11
N ASN A 171 -26.76 -17.98 3.42
CA ASN A 171 -25.66 -17.33 4.13
C ASN A 171 -24.30 -17.88 3.69
N ASN A 172 -24.13 -19.20 3.67
CA ASN A 172 -22.88 -19.83 3.26
C ASN A 172 -22.52 -19.48 1.83
N TYR A 173 -23.49 -19.50 0.92
CA TYR A 173 -23.30 -19.10 -0.47
C TYR A 173 -22.83 -17.64 -0.58
N TRP A 174 -23.43 -16.72 0.19
CA TRP A 174 -23.06 -15.31 0.17
C TRP A 174 -21.63 -15.07 0.68
N ILE A 175 -21.28 -15.69 1.81
CA ILE A 175 -19.95 -15.59 2.40
C ILE A 175 -18.90 -16.10 1.42
N GLN A 176 -19.16 -17.23 0.78
CA GLN A 176 -18.26 -17.77 -0.24
C GLN A 176 -18.12 -16.81 -1.44
N THR A 177 -19.21 -16.24 -1.92
CA THR A 177 -19.20 -15.26 -3.00
C THR A 177 -18.39 -14.01 -2.62
N TYR A 178 -18.49 -13.54 -1.38
CA TYR A 178 -17.71 -12.41 -0.89
C TYR A 178 -16.20 -12.70 -0.90
N PHE A 179 -15.77 -13.84 -0.37
CA PHE A 179 -14.36 -14.23 -0.39
C PHE A 179 -13.83 -14.51 -1.80
N ASP A 180 -14.63 -15.07 -2.67
CA ASP A 180 -14.29 -15.24 -4.09
C ASP A 180 -14.05 -13.90 -4.79
N LEU A 181 -14.86 -12.90 -4.46
CA LEU A 181 -14.70 -11.55 -4.99
C LEU A 181 -13.43 -10.88 -4.44
N VAL A 182 -13.17 -10.97 -3.15
CA VAL A 182 -11.94 -10.44 -2.54
C VAL A 182 -10.70 -11.11 -3.15
N SER A 183 -10.73 -12.43 -3.33
CA SER A 183 -9.64 -13.16 -3.98
C SER A 183 -9.47 -12.76 -5.44
N GLY A 184 -10.56 -12.52 -6.18
CA GLY A 184 -10.54 -12.03 -7.56
C GLY A 184 -9.91 -10.63 -7.68
N ILE A 185 -10.21 -9.73 -6.73
CA ILE A 185 -9.63 -8.40 -6.68
C ILE A 185 -8.13 -8.45 -6.39
N SER A 186 -7.67 -9.40 -5.60
CA SER A 186 -6.24 -9.63 -5.34
C SER A 186 -5.43 -9.79 -6.63
N PHE A 187 -6.01 -10.40 -7.68
CA PHE A 187 -5.38 -10.51 -8.99
C PHE A 187 -5.14 -9.18 -9.70
N LEU A 188 -6.05 -8.24 -9.52
CA LEU A 188 -5.92 -6.90 -10.09
C LEU A 188 -5.05 -6.01 -9.20
N LEU A 189 -5.16 -6.16 -7.90
CA LEU A 189 -4.41 -5.39 -6.92
C LEU A 189 -2.91 -5.68 -6.99
N PHE A 190 -2.50 -6.94 -7.20
CA PHE A 190 -1.10 -7.31 -7.23
C PHE A 190 -0.30 -6.58 -8.32
N PRO A 191 -0.66 -6.62 -9.63
CA PRO A 191 0.06 -5.86 -10.65
C PRO A 191 -0.04 -4.34 -10.44
N VAL A 192 -1.17 -3.82 -9.94
CA VAL A 192 -1.32 -2.39 -9.64
C VAL A 192 -0.34 -1.97 -8.55
N MET A 193 -0.16 -2.77 -7.50
CA MET A 193 0.80 -2.49 -6.43
C MET A 193 2.25 -2.54 -6.92
N LEU A 194 2.59 -3.48 -7.83
CA LEU A 194 3.91 -3.50 -8.46
C LEU A 194 4.17 -2.23 -9.26
N LEU A 195 3.17 -1.77 -10.03
CA LEU A 195 3.27 -0.51 -10.77
C LEU A 195 3.48 0.69 -9.83
N ILE A 196 2.71 0.79 -8.76
CA ILE A 196 2.81 1.89 -7.80
C ILE A 196 4.20 1.94 -7.19
N ILE A 197 4.70 0.82 -6.64
CA ILE A 197 5.95 0.79 -5.87
C ILE A 197 7.19 0.93 -6.76
N TYR A 198 7.24 0.20 -7.89
CA TYR A 198 8.47 0.15 -8.71
C TYR A 198 8.55 1.25 -9.77
N PHE A 199 7.41 1.72 -10.30
CA PHE A 199 7.39 2.82 -11.27
C PHE A 199 7.29 4.21 -10.63
N ASN A 200 7.26 4.27 -9.29
CA ASN A 200 7.20 5.54 -8.54
C ASN A 200 6.08 6.46 -9.05
N LEU A 201 4.90 5.88 -9.20
CA LEU A 201 3.73 6.64 -9.62
C LEU A 201 3.41 7.67 -8.53
N GLY A 202 3.34 8.94 -8.90
CA GLY A 202 3.02 10.00 -7.96
C GLY A 202 1.71 9.73 -7.20
N ILE A 203 1.60 10.23 -5.97
CA ILE A 203 0.49 10.00 -5.03
C ILE A 203 -0.90 10.18 -5.67
N GLN A 204 -1.05 11.14 -6.57
CA GLN A 204 -2.33 11.41 -7.23
C GLN A 204 -2.74 10.27 -8.17
N THR A 205 -1.80 9.75 -8.96
CA THR A 205 -2.05 8.63 -9.88
C THR A 205 -2.33 7.33 -9.12
N SER A 206 -1.56 7.07 -8.05
CA SER A 206 -1.74 5.92 -7.17
C SER A 206 -3.13 5.94 -6.52
N LYS A 207 -3.58 7.10 -6.02
CA LYS A 207 -4.94 7.27 -5.47
C LYS A 207 -6.02 6.93 -6.49
N VAL A 208 -5.91 7.48 -7.71
CA VAL A 208 -6.91 7.26 -8.77
C VAL A 208 -7.00 5.78 -9.11
N LEU A 209 -5.87 5.08 -9.26
CA LEU A 209 -5.84 3.65 -9.56
C LEU A 209 -6.51 2.81 -8.46
N ILE A 210 -6.18 3.07 -7.20
CA ILE A 210 -6.74 2.32 -6.08
C ILE A 210 -8.23 2.64 -5.87
N VAL A 211 -8.62 3.91 -5.97
CA VAL A 211 -10.05 4.29 -5.89
C VAL A 211 -10.84 3.63 -7.01
N PHE A 212 -10.33 3.63 -8.24
CA PHE A 212 -10.96 2.93 -9.36
C PHE A 212 -11.13 1.43 -9.07
N LEU A 213 -10.08 0.78 -8.57
CA LEU A 213 -10.13 -0.65 -8.22
C LEU A 213 -11.13 -0.93 -7.08
N LEU A 214 -11.19 -0.07 -6.06
CA LEU A 214 -12.16 -0.17 -4.98
C LEU A 214 -13.61 0.03 -5.47
N LEU A 215 -13.84 1.02 -6.32
CA LEU A 215 -15.16 1.25 -6.92
C LEU A 215 -15.60 0.06 -7.77
N PHE A 216 -14.70 -0.47 -8.60
CA PHE A 216 -14.96 -1.66 -9.39
C PHE A 216 -15.32 -2.86 -8.50
N ALA A 217 -14.59 -3.07 -7.41
CA ALA A 217 -14.89 -4.09 -6.41
C ALA A 217 -16.29 -3.92 -5.81
N LYS A 218 -16.65 -2.69 -5.43
CA LYS A 218 -17.95 -2.37 -4.84
C LYS A 218 -19.10 -2.55 -5.83
N ILE A 219 -18.91 -2.17 -7.08
CA ILE A 219 -19.90 -2.38 -8.15
C ILE A 219 -20.13 -3.87 -8.38
N LEU A 220 -19.08 -4.69 -8.46
CA LEU A 220 -19.21 -6.14 -8.61
C LEU A 220 -19.94 -6.77 -7.42
N LEU A 221 -19.61 -6.34 -6.19
CA LEU A 221 -20.26 -6.83 -4.98
C LEU A 221 -21.74 -6.43 -4.94
N PHE A 222 -22.06 -5.20 -5.30
CA PHE A 222 -23.43 -4.71 -5.41
C PHE A 222 -24.23 -5.50 -6.45
N TYR A 223 -23.68 -5.70 -7.63
CA TYR A 223 -24.29 -6.50 -8.69
C TYR A 223 -24.59 -7.94 -8.23
N LYS A 224 -23.62 -8.60 -7.61
CA LYS A 224 -23.78 -9.97 -7.09
C LYS A 224 -24.78 -10.02 -5.94
N SER A 225 -24.80 -9.02 -5.08
CA SER A 225 -25.72 -8.92 -3.96
C SER A 225 -27.16 -8.77 -4.44
N ILE A 226 -27.43 -7.87 -5.39
CA ILE A 226 -28.75 -7.74 -6.02
C ILE A 226 -29.19 -9.10 -6.58
N ARG A 227 -28.34 -9.75 -7.35
CA ARG A 227 -28.68 -11.00 -8.01
C ARG A 227 -28.97 -12.15 -7.05
N ASN A 228 -28.29 -12.18 -5.90
CA ASN A 228 -28.45 -13.23 -4.89
C ASN A 228 -29.74 -13.04 -4.05
N PHE A 229 -30.05 -11.80 -3.70
CA PHE A 229 -31.14 -11.49 -2.78
C PHE A 229 -32.46 -11.15 -3.46
N PHE A 230 -32.45 -10.71 -4.73
CA PHE A 230 -33.67 -10.33 -5.43
C PHE A 230 -34.32 -11.51 -6.16
N LYS A 231 -35.30 -12.13 -5.53
CA LYS A 231 -36.36 -12.85 -6.22
C LYS A 231 -37.69 -12.08 -6.23
N HIS A 232 -37.87 -11.04 -5.37
CA HIS A 232 -39.09 -10.24 -5.28
C HIS A 232 -38.81 -8.75 -5.08
N VAL A 233 -39.55 -7.89 -5.77
CA VAL A 233 -39.33 -6.43 -5.87
C VAL A 233 -39.51 -5.66 -4.56
N TYR A 234 -40.24 -6.21 -3.59
CA TYR A 234 -40.57 -5.53 -2.32
C TYR A 234 -39.40 -5.38 -1.32
N GLY A 235 -38.26 -5.99 -1.57
CA GLY A 235 -37.09 -5.93 -0.69
C GLY A 235 -36.03 -4.86 -1.04
N PHE A 236 -36.24 -4.03 -2.05
CA PHE A 236 -35.21 -3.12 -2.56
C PHE A 236 -34.72 -2.10 -1.54
N LEU A 237 -35.64 -1.51 -0.78
CA LEU A 237 -35.30 -0.51 0.24
C LEU A 237 -34.49 -1.13 1.40
N HIS A 238 -34.89 -2.29 1.87
CA HIS A 238 -34.17 -3.03 2.91
C HIS A 238 -32.78 -3.46 2.44
N PHE A 239 -32.66 -3.78 1.15
CA PHE A 239 -31.39 -4.13 0.55
C PHE A 239 -30.42 -2.94 0.49
N ILE A 240 -30.88 -1.75 0.10
CA ILE A 240 -30.05 -0.53 0.11
C ILE A 240 -29.54 -0.25 1.53
N LEU A 241 -30.43 -0.34 2.54
CA LEU A 241 -30.02 -0.17 3.95
C LEU A 241 -28.99 -1.21 4.38
N TYR A 242 -29.21 -2.47 4.01
CA TYR A 242 -28.29 -3.56 4.27
C TYR A 242 -26.90 -3.30 3.66
N PHE A 243 -26.88 -2.90 2.39
CA PHE A 243 -25.64 -2.62 1.68
C PHE A 243 -24.93 -1.38 2.25
N CYS A 244 -25.65 -0.31 2.55
CA CYS A 244 -25.09 0.87 3.20
C CYS A 244 -24.49 0.53 4.57
N ALA A 245 -25.18 -0.22 5.39
CA ALA A 245 -24.71 -0.59 6.72
C ALA A 245 -23.49 -1.51 6.70
N LEU A 246 -23.44 -2.49 5.80
CA LEU A 246 -22.37 -3.50 5.77
C LEU A 246 -21.20 -3.16 4.84
N GLU A 247 -21.38 -2.26 3.88
CA GLU A 247 -20.32 -1.92 2.93
C GLU A 247 -19.75 -0.51 3.13
N ILE A 248 -20.60 0.49 3.40
CA ILE A 248 -20.15 1.87 3.48
C ILE A 248 -19.67 2.20 4.89
N ILE A 249 -20.45 1.86 5.93
CA ILE A 249 -20.09 2.19 7.32
C ILE A 249 -18.74 1.56 7.74
N PRO A 250 -18.47 0.26 7.52
CA PRO A 250 -17.17 -0.31 7.89
C PRO A 250 -15.99 0.32 7.14
N LEU A 251 -16.18 0.76 5.89
CA LEU A 251 -15.14 1.44 5.13
C LEU A 251 -14.79 2.81 5.74
N ILE A 252 -15.81 3.57 6.14
CA ILE A 252 -15.62 4.87 6.81
C ILE A 252 -14.95 4.68 8.18
N LEU A 253 -15.38 3.67 8.94
CA LEU A 253 -14.78 3.34 10.23
C LEU A 253 -13.32 2.92 10.08
N PHE A 254 -13.00 2.14 9.05
CA PHE A 254 -11.64 1.73 8.74
C PHE A 254 -10.73 2.94 8.45
N TRP A 255 -11.19 3.87 7.60
CA TRP A 255 -10.45 5.09 7.30
C TRP A 255 -10.24 5.96 8.55
N LYS A 256 -11.30 6.18 9.34
CA LYS A 256 -11.19 6.90 10.62
C LYS A 256 -10.28 6.20 11.62
N GLY A 257 -10.31 4.87 11.64
CA GLY A 257 -9.42 4.06 12.48
C GLY A 257 -7.94 4.26 12.13
N ILE A 258 -7.60 4.28 10.84
CA ILE A 258 -6.23 4.59 10.38
C ILE A 258 -5.81 5.98 10.84
N THR A 259 -6.66 7.00 10.59
CA THR A 259 -6.37 8.39 11.01
C THR A 259 -6.19 8.50 12.52
N TYR A 260 -7.01 7.81 13.30
CA TYR A 260 -6.93 7.81 14.76
C TYR A 260 -5.62 7.18 15.27
N ILE A 261 -5.21 6.04 14.68
CA ILE A 261 -3.95 5.38 15.03
C ILE A 261 -2.76 6.28 14.67
N ASN A 262 -2.78 6.94 13.51
CA ASN A 262 -1.73 7.87 13.12
C ASN A 262 -1.60 9.02 14.12
N ASN A 263 -2.72 9.60 14.53
CA ASN A 263 -2.72 10.69 15.54
C ASN A 263 -2.15 10.22 16.89
N ILE A 264 -2.48 9.01 17.34
CA ILE A 264 -1.91 8.43 18.57
C ILE A 264 -0.41 8.24 18.45
N LEU A 265 0.07 7.74 17.30
CA LEU A 265 1.49 7.53 17.06
C LEU A 265 2.26 8.85 17.06
N VAL A 266 1.68 9.93 16.51
CA VAL A 266 2.27 11.29 16.56
C VAL A 266 2.31 11.84 17.98
N LEU A 267 1.24 11.64 18.78
CA LEU A 267 1.15 12.18 20.15
C LEU A 267 2.04 11.45 21.17
N LYS A 268 2.45 10.23 20.87
CA LYS A 268 3.25 9.40 21.79
C LYS A 268 4.76 9.57 21.61
N ILE A 269 5.13 10.43 20.68
CA ILE A 269 6.50 10.82 20.33
C ILE A 269 6.76 12.26 20.76
#